data_79eb51db4cf9f1e68ea889cb23ddfb42
#
_entry.id   79eb51db4cf9f1e68ea889cb23ddfb42
#
_cell.length_a   1.000
_cell.length_b   1.000
_cell.length_c   1.000
_cell.angle_alpha   90.00
_cell.angle_beta   90.00
_cell.angle_gamma   90.00
#
_symmetry.space_group_name_H-M   'P 1'
#
loop_
_entity.id
_entity.type
_entity.pdbx_description
1 polymer ?
#
loop_
_entity_poly.entity_id
_entity_poly.type
_entity_poly.pdbx_seq_one_letter_code
_entity_poly.pdbx_strand_id
1 'polypeptide(L)'
;MDETKYAKAFELIMNAGNAKSLALMAVESAREFDFEEAQKQLKESQQEFHLAHQAQSDMIQGEANGNPVELNIVLVHAQDHLTMATMAQDNAQEFINLYRLVKELQDTVNELEGGNEQ
;
A
#
# COMPACT_ATOMS: atom_id res chain seq x y z
N MET A 1 -21.87 -4.04 25.11
CA MET A 1 -20.67 -3.58 24.46
C MET A 1 -21.03 -2.49 23.44
N ASP A 2 -20.43 -1.34 23.53
CA ASP A 2 -20.69 -0.24 22.63
C ASP A 2 -20.01 -0.50 21.27
N GLU A 3 -20.79 -0.85 20.27
CA GLU A 3 -20.27 -1.17 18.93
C GLU A 3 -19.58 0.04 18.28
N THR A 4 -19.98 1.26 18.63
CA THR A 4 -19.37 2.47 18.06
C THR A 4 -17.92 2.65 18.52
N LYS A 5 -17.56 2.08 19.65
CA LYS A 5 -16.20 2.17 20.23
C LYS A 5 -15.15 1.53 19.30
N TYR A 6 -15.51 0.47 18.61
CA TYR A 6 -14.61 -0.26 17.74
C TYR A 6 -14.81 0.04 16.25
N ALA A 7 -15.89 0.75 15.89
CA ALA A 7 -16.23 0.98 14.49
C ALA A 7 -15.12 1.67 13.71
N LYS A 8 -14.50 2.72 14.28
CA LYS A 8 -13.43 3.45 13.63
C LYS A 8 -12.16 2.60 13.48
N ALA A 9 -11.86 1.78 14.51
CA ALA A 9 -10.70 0.89 14.46
C ALA A 9 -10.87 -0.18 13.37
N PHE A 10 -12.07 -0.77 13.24
CA PHE A 10 -12.35 -1.74 12.19
C PHE A 10 -12.31 -1.12 10.80
N GLU A 11 -12.82 0.10 10.65
CA GLU A 11 -12.74 0.84 9.38
C GLU A 11 -11.27 1.09 9.00
N LEU A 12 -10.45 1.49 9.96
CA LEU A 12 -9.04 1.70 9.75
C LEU A 12 -8.34 0.40 9.32
N ILE A 13 -8.65 -0.71 9.99
CA ILE A 13 -8.10 -2.03 9.64
C ILE A 13 -8.49 -2.40 8.22
N MET A 14 -9.74 -2.21 7.85
CA MET A 14 -10.25 -2.54 6.51
C MET A 14 -9.56 -1.71 5.43
N ASN A 15 -9.51 -0.40 5.59
CA ASN A 15 -8.91 0.48 4.60
C ASN A 15 -7.39 0.25 4.49
N ALA A 16 -6.70 0.09 5.61
CA ALA A 16 -5.26 -0.20 5.60
C ALA A 16 -4.98 -1.58 5.01
N GLY A 17 -5.80 -2.58 5.32
CA GLY A 17 -5.67 -3.91 4.77
C GLY A 17 -5.87 -3.93 3.26
N ASN A 18 -6.88 -3.21 2.76
CA ASN A 18 -7.12 -3.07 1.32
C ASN A 18 -5.95 -2.38 0.63
N ALA A 19 -5.41 -1.33 1.26
CA ALA A 19 -4.25 -0.61 0.72
C ALA A 19 -3.03 -1.53 0.60
N LYS A 20 -2.77 -2.32 1.63
CA LYS A 20 -1.66 -3.28 1.63
C LYS A 20 -1.84 -4.33 0.53
N SER A 21 -3.03 -4.90 0.42
CA SER A 21 -3.33 -5.93 -0.59
C SER A 21 -3.14 -5.38 -2.01
N LEU A 22 -3.63 -4.18 -2.27
CA LEU A 22 -3.47 -3.54 -3.59
C LEU A 22 -2.00 -3.24 -3.90
N ALA A 23 -1.21 -2.84 -2.91
CA ALA A 23 0.22 -2.62 -3.09
C ALA A 23 0.94 -3.92 -3.46
N LEU A 24 0.59 -5.03 -2.81
CA LEU A 24 1.16 -6.34 -3.13
C LEU A 24 0.75 -6.82 -4.52
N MET A 25 -0.50 -6.56 -4.92
CA MET A 25 -0.98 -6.85 -6.27
C MET A 25 -0.20 -6.05 -7.32
N ALA A 26 0.12 -4.80 -7.00
CA ALA A 26 0.91 -3.95 -7.90
C ALA A 26 2.31 -4.55 -8.13
N VAL A 27 2.93 -5.10 -7.09
CA VAL A 27 4.23 -5.78 -7.22
C VAL A 27 4.10 -7.01 -8.12
N GLU A 28 3.05 -7.79 -7.95
CA GLU A 28 2.80 -8.97 -8.80
C GLU A 28 2.63 -8.58 -10.26
N SER A 29 1.86 -7.53 -10.54
CA SER A 29 1.67 -7.02 -11.90
C SER A 29 2.99 -6.54 -12.50
N ALA A 30 3.82 -5.86 -11.71
CA ALA A 30 5.15 -5.39 -12.15
C ALA A 30 6.06 -6.57 -12.49
N ARG A 31 6.00 -7.64 -11.72
CA ARG A 31 6.78 -8.86 -11.98
C ARG A 31 6.42 -9.50 -13.32
N GLU A 32 5.15 -9.35 -13.73
CA GLU A 32 4.67 -9.81 -15.04
C GLU A 32 4.93 -8.77 -16.13
N PHE A 33 5.62 -7.68 -15.81
CA PHE A 33 5.92 -6.56 -16.70
C PHE A 33 4.67 -5.80 -17.17
N ASP A 34 3.56 -5.94 -16.44
CA ASP A 34 2.34 -5.18 -16.70
C ASP A 34 2.37 -3.90 -15.85
N PHE A 35 3.13 -2.91 -16.31
CA PHE A 35 3.39 -1.70 -15.54
C PHE A 35 2.19 -0.75 -15.49
N GLU A 36 1.33 -0.78 -16.49
CA GLU A 36 0.11 0.00 -16.50
C GLU A 36 -0.83 -0.46 -15.38
N GLU A 37 -1.06 -1.78 -15.29
CA GLU A 37 -1.87 -2.37 -14.22
C GLU A 37 -1.23 -2.15 -12.85
N ALA A 38 0.10 -2.30 -12.76
CA ALA A 38 0.84 -2.07 -11.51
C ALA A 38 0.63 -0.65 -10.99
N GLN A 39 0.76 0.36 -11.84
CA GLN A 39 0.55 1.76 -11.44
C GLN A 39 -0.90 2.03 -11.06
N LYS A 40 -1.84 1.43 -11.76
CA LYS A 40 -3.27 1.55 -11.44
C LYS A 40 -3.57 1.00 -10.05
N GLN A 41 -3.05 -0.20 -9.77
CA GLN A 41 -3.25 -0.86 -8.46
C GLN A 41 -2.58 -0.06 -7.34
N LEU A 42 -1.38 0.47 -7.59
CA LEU A 42 -0.70 1.30 -6.60
C LEU A 42 -1.48 2.59 -6.31
N LYS A 43 -2.05 3.20 -7.33
CA LYS A 43 -2.89 4.38 -7.17
C LYS A 43 -4.14 4.07 -6.34
N GLU A 44 -4.79 2.94 -6.62
CA GLU A 44 -5.95 2.49 -5.84
C GLU A 44 -5.54 2.23 -4.37
N SER A 45 -4.35 1.65 -4.16
CA SER A 45 -3.80 1.46 -2.82
C SER A 45 -3.64 2.78 -2.08
N GLN A 46 -3.11 3.80 -2.75
CA GLN A 46 -2.93 5.14 -2.17
C GLN A 46 -4.26 5.79 -1.81
N GLN A 47 -5.31 5.55 -2.59
CA GLN A 47 -6.65 6.06 -2.29
C GLN A 47 -7.22 5.42 -1.03
N GLU A 48 -7.10 4.09 -0.90
CA GLU A 48 -7.55 3.37 0.31
C GLU A 48 -6.73 3.79 1.53
N PHE A 49 -5.41 3.94 1.35
CA PHE A 49 -4.52 4.39 2.42
C PHE A 49 -4.89 5.79 2.90
N HIS A 50 -5.25 6.69 1.98
CA HIS A 50 -5.63 8.06 2.33
C HIS A 50 -6.81 8.08 3.31
N LEU A 51 -7.79 7.21 3.11
CA LEU A 51 -8.94 7.11 4.01
C LEU A 51 -8.50 6.68 5.41
N ALA A 52 -7.62 5.68 5.50
CA ALA A 52 -7.09 5.21 6.78
C ALA A 52 -6.23 6.28 7.47
N HIS A 53 -5.39 6.94 6.71
CA HIS A 53 -4.52 8.00 7.23
C HIS A 53 -5.33 9.19 7.74
N GLN A 54 -6.40 9.57 7.05
CA GLN A 54 -7.30 10.64 7.47
C GLN A 54 -7.97 10.30 8.80
N ALA A 55 -8.45 9.05 8.95
CA ALA A 55 -9.07 8.60 10.19
C ALA A 55 -8.06 8.67 11.35
N GLN A 56 -6.81 8.27 11.12
CA GLN A 56 -5.74 8.36 12.13
C GLN A 56 -5.46 9.82 12.50
N SER A 57 -5.35 10.69 11.50
CA SER A 57 -5.07 12.12 11.71
C SER A 57 -6.17 12.76 12.55
N ASP A 58 -7.42 12.40 12.29
CA ASP A 58 -8.56 12.91 13.06
C ASP A 58 -8.49 12.47 14.53
N MET A 59 -8.07 11.22 14.78
CA MET A 59 -7.90 10.73 16.14
C MET A 59 -6.77 11.44 16.88
N ILE A 60 -5.64 11.65 16.22
CA ILE A 60 -4.48 12.36 16.77
C ILE A 60 -4.86 13.80 17.10
N GLN A 61 -5.56 14.47 16.18
CA GLN A 61 -5.98 15.85 16.40
C GLN A 61 -7.00 15.95 17.52
N GLY A 62 -7.93 14.98 17.59
CA GLY A 62 -8.91 14.89 18.69
C GLY A 62 -8.22 14.79 20.04
N GLU A 63 -7.19 13.97 20.15
CA GLU A 63 -6.43 13.83 21.39
C GLU A 63 -5.73 15.13 21.75
N ALA A 64 -5.09 15.79 20.79
CA ALA A 64 -4.44 17.09 21.00
C ALA A 64 -5.43 18.15 21.46
N ASN A 65 -6.70 18.06 21.07
CA ASN A 65 -7.76 18.99 21.45
C ASN A 65 -8.49 18.60 22.74
N GLY A 66 -7.99 17.59 23.47
CA GLY A 66 -8.57 17.17 24.73
C GLY A 66 -9.69 16.14 24.62
N ASN A 67 -9.87 15.53 23.46
CA ASN A 67 -10.88 14.52 23.20
C ASN A 67 -10.24 13.20 22.74
N PRO A 68 -9.48 12.52 23.64
CA PRO A 68 -8.78 11.29 23.26
C PRO A 68 -9.75 10.13 22.99
N VAL A 69 -9.34 9.24 22.06
CA VAL A 69 -10.01 7.97 21.89
C VAL A 69 -9.50 7.00 22.96
N GLU A 70 -10.38 6.12 23.40
CA GLU A 70 -9.99 5.09 24.37
C GLU A 70 -9.03 4.10 23.71
N LEU A 71 -7.89 3.87 24.36
CA LEU A 71 -6.94 2.86 23.92
C LEU A 71 -7.47 1.47 24.20
N ASN A 72 -7.43 0.62 23.20
CA ASN A 72 -7.75 -0.80 23.31
C ASN A 72 -6.90 -1.58 22.29
N ILE A 73 -6.89 -2.89 22.42
CA ILE A 73 -6.04 -3.74 21.58
C ILE A 73 -6.44 -3.67 20.11
N VAL A 74 -7.72 -3.48 19.83
CA VAL A 74 -8.20 -3.35 18.44
C VAL A 74 -7.64 -2.09 17.79
N LEU A 75 -7.63 -0.99 18.51
CA LEU A 75 -7.08 0.28 18.00
C LEU A 75 -5.56 0.18 17.77
N VAL A 76 -4.84 -0.47 18.69
CA VAL A 76 -3.39 -0.69 18.53
C VAL A 76 -3.12 -1.55 17.29
N HIS A 77 -3.92 -2.60 17.09
CA HIS A 77 -3.82 -3.47 15.92
C HIS A 77 -4.09 -2.70 14.63
N ALA A 78 -5.07 -1.77 14.67
CA ALA A 78 -5.40 -0.91 13.54
C ALA A 78 -4.22 0.00 13.16
N GLN A 79 -3.52 0.57 14.13
CA GLN A 79 -2.34 1.40 13.90
C GLN A 79 -1.22 0.58 13.25
N ASP A 80 -1.06 -0.66 13.67
CA ASP A 80 -0.07 -1.58 13.12
C ASP A 80 -0.37 -1.87 11.63
N HIS A 81 -1.63 -2.11 11.29
CA HIS A 81 -2.05 -2.30 9.90
C HIS A 81 -1.73 -1.07 9.05
N LEU A 82 -1.92 0.13 9.58
CA LEU A 82 -1.62 1.38 8.87
C LEU A 82 -0.12 1.48 8.57
N THR A 83 0.72 1.17 9.54
CA THR A 83 2.18 1.17 9.37
C THR A 83 2.61 0.17 8.31
N MET A 84 2.05 -1.05 8.35
CA MET A 84 2.34 -2.08 7.34
C MET A 84 1.93 -1.64 5.94
N ALA A 85 0.79 -0.98 5.81
CA ALA A 85 0.32 -0.47 4.52
C ALA A 85 1.26 0.60 3.96
N THR A 86 1.77 1.49 4.82
CA THR A 86 2.75 2.51 4.43
C THR A 86 4.00 1.85 3.83
N MET A 87 4.55 0.87 4.53
CA MET A 87 5.74 0.15 4.06
C MET A 87 5.47 -0.61 2.77
N ALA A 88 4.31 -1.25 2.66
CA ALA A 88 3.94 -1.99 1.46
C ALA A 88 3.88 -1.07 0.23
N GLN A 89 3.30 0.13 0.38
CA GLN A 89 3.22 1.10 -0.71
C GLN A 89 4.59 1.61 -1.14
N ASP A 90 5.42 1.98 -0.18
CA ASP A 90 6.77 2.49 -0.46
C ASP A 90 7.60 1.41 -1.17
N ASN A 91 7.54 0.19 -0.68
CA ASN A 91 8.25 -0.93 -1.29
C ASN A 91 7.68 -1.26 -2.67
N ALA A 92 6.37 -1.18 -2.85
CA ALA A 92 5.74 -1.48 -4.14
C ALA A 92 6.25 -0.54 -5.24
N GLN A 93 6.38 0.76 -4.94
CA GLN A 93 6.91 1.71 -5.90
C GLN A 93 8.35 1.35 -6.28
N GLU A 94 9.18 1.00 -5.30
CA GLU A 94 10.56 0.59 -5.55
C GLU A 94 10.63 -0.70 -6.38
N PHE A 95 9.77 -1.68 -6.11
CA PHE A 95 9.69 -2.90 -6.90
C PHE A 95 9.24 -2.63 -8.34
N ILE A 96 8.27 -1.75 -8.53
CA ILE A 96 7.84 -1.37 -9.87
C ILE A 96 9.02 -0.77 -10.65
N ASN A 97 9.76 0.15 -10.02
CA ASN A 97 10.93 0.78 -10.62
C ASN A 97 12.00 -0.27 -10.96
N LEU A 98 12.23 -1.19 -10.04
CA LEU A 98 13.21 -2.26 -10.23
C LEU A 98 12.82 -3.20 -11.37
N TYR A 99 11.55 -3.61 -11.45
CA TYR A 99 11.10 -4.47 -12.53
C TYR A 99 11.12 -3.78 -13.89
N ARG A 100 10.90 -2.46 -13.94
CA ARG A 100 11.08 -1.69 -15.18
C ARG A 100 12.53 -1.81 -15.67
N LEU A 101 13.48 -1.67 -14.75
CA LEU A 101 14.90 -1.81 -15.06
C LEU A 101 15.22 -3.22 -15.52
N VAL A 102 14.65 -4.24 -14.87
CA VAL A 102 14.82 -5.65 -15.27
C VAL A 102 14.31 -5.85 -16.71
N LYS A 103 13.15 -5.27 -17.02
CA LYS A 103 12.58 -5.37 -18.38
C LYS A 103 13.51 -4.74 -19.42
N GLU A 104 14.05 -3.55 -19.14
CA GLU A 104 14.99 -2.88 -20.03
C GLU A 104 16.23 -3.73 -20.27
N LEU A 105 16.78 -4.31 -19.20
CA LEU A 105 17.97 -5.18 -19.31
C LEU A 105 17.66 -6.44 -20.09
N GLN A 106 16.49 -7.04 -19.88
CA GLN A 106 16.07 -8.23 -20.61
C GLN A 106 15.93 -7.93 -22.11
N ASP A 107 15.32 -6.78 -22.45
CA ASP A 107 15.16 -6.37 -23.83
C ASP A 107 16.53 -6.14 -24.50
N THR A 108 17.47 -5.52 -23.78
CA THR A 108 18.82 -5.30 -24.27
C THR A 108 19.55 -6.62 -24.52
N VAL A 109 19.42 -7.57 -23.59
CA VAL A 109 20.03 -8.91 -23.75
C VAL A 109 19.44 -9.61 -24.97
N ASN A 110 18.12 -9.55 -25.15
CA ASN A 110 17.45 -10.17 -26.30
C ASN A 110 17.91 -9.54 -27.62
N GLU A 111 18.09 -8.21 -27.66
CA GLU A 111 18.61 -7.52 -28.84
C GLU A 111 20.03 -7.95 -29.18
N LEU A 112 20.88 -8.06 -28.15
CA LEU A 112 22.27 -8.51 -28.36
C LEU A 112 22.35 -9.96 -28.83
N GLU A 113 21.49 -10.83 -28.28
CA GLU A 113 21.42 -12.24 -28.71
C GLU A 113 20.88 -12.33 -30.14
N GLY A 114 19.84 -11.56 -30.48
CA GLY A 114 19.30 -11.52 -31.84
C GLY A 114 20.30 -10.98 -32.85
N GLY A 115 21.13 -9.99 -32.47
CA GLY A 115 22.17 -9.45 -33.31
C GLY A 115 23.29 -10.45 -33.59
N ASN A 116 23.54 -11.38 -32.66
CA ASN A 116 24.57 -12.42 -32.81
C ASN A 116 24.11 -13.60 -33.67
N GLU A 117 22.81 -13.74 -33.90
CA GLU A 117 22.24 -14.80 -34.72
C GLU A 117 22.25 -14.47 -36.21
N GLN A 118 22.58 -13.25 -36.58
CA GLN A 118 22.74 -12.81 -37.97
C GLN A 118 24.21 -12.99 -38.41
#